data_af264e42f1ab82a378d77037192a0747
#
_entry.id   af264e42f1ab82a378d77037192a0747
#
_cell.length_a   1.000
_cell.length_b   1.000
_cell.length_c   1.000
_cell.angle_alpha   90.00
_cell.angle_beta   90.00
_cell.angle_gamma   90.00
#
_symmetry.space_group_name_H-M   'P 1'
#
loop_
_entity.id
_entity.type
_entity.pdbx_description
1 polymer ?
#
loop_
_entity_poly.entity_id
_entity_poly.type
_entity_poly.pdbx_seq_one_letter_code
_entity_poly.pdbx_strand_id
1 'polypeptide(L)'
;VTLNKRIVIAGCRDYFDYSQAKEYIDMCLRNIRNQFTIIIVSGGCRGADMLGLRYAAENKMDFEIYKADWTHFGRAAGPLRNRRMAEVCDYVICFWDGKSKGTFSMIQEAKRLNKPIRIKYI
;
A
#
# COMPACT_ATOMS: atom_id res chain seq x y z
N VAL A 1 -22.81 -6.83 11.15
CA VAL A 1 -21.50 -7.34 10.72
C VAL A 1 -20.79 -6.31 9.85
N THR A 2 -19.59 -5.95 10.25
CA THR A 2 -18.80 -4.97 9.50
C THR A 2 -17.91 -5.71 8.50
N LEU A 3 -18.01 -5.33 7.23
CA LEU A 3 -17.14 -5.89 6.20
C LEU A 3 -15.76 -5.23 6.25
N ASN A 4 -14.73 -6.03 6.01
CA ASN A 4 -13.36 -5.54 5.96
C ASN A 4 -12.98 -5.11 4.54
N LYS A 5 -12.16 -4.06 4.44
CA LYS A 5 -11.52 -3.65 3.20
C LYS A 5 -10.02 -3.59 3.42
N ARG A 6 -9.26 -4.28 2.59
CA ARG A 6 -7.80 -4.28 2.62
C ARG A 6 -7.27 -3.24 1.65
N ILE A 7 -6.52 -2.31 2.17
CA ILE A 7 -5.99 -1.17 1.42
C ILE A 7 -4.46 -1.26 1.44
N VAL A 8 -3.86 -1.47 0.28
CA VAL A 8 -2.40 -1.42 0.15
C VAL A 8 -1.95 0.03 0.16
N ILE A 9 -0.97 0.34 0.99
CA ILE A 9 -0.25 1.62 0.93
C ILE A 9 1.20 1.29 0.61
N ALA A 10 1.65 1.72 -0.55
CA ALA A 10 2.97 1.42 -1.09
C ALA A 10 3.58 2.65 -1.73
N GLY A 11 4.87 2.59 -2.03
CA GLY A 11 5.53 3.68 -2.74
C GLY A 11 7.02 3.70 -2.54
N CYS A 12 7.60 4.85 -2.85
CA CYS A 12 9.05 5.04 -2.86
C CYS A 12 9.66 4.91 -1.47
N ARG A 13 10.85 4.28 -1.42
CA ARG A 13 11.60 4.08 -0.17
C ARG A 13 12.16 5.37 0.40
N ASP A 14 12.26 6.41 -0.40
CA ASP A 14 12.78 7.72 0.00
C ASP A 14 11.68 8.74 0.28
N TYR A 15 10.45 8.29 0.40
CA TYR A 15 9.32 9.16 0.68
C TYR A 15 8.97 9.13 2.16
N PHE A 16 9.15 10.27 2.85
CA PHE A 16 9.01 10.38 4.29
C PHE A 16 8.07 11.50 4.75
N ASP A 17 7.38 12.15 3.82
CA ASP A 17 6.47 13.27 4.14
C ASP A 17 5.13 12.73 4.65
N TYR A 18 5.08 12.47 5.95
CA TYR A 18 3.87 11.91 6.56
C TYR A 18 2.68 12.85 6.49
N SER A 19 2.87 14.15 6.67
CA SER A 19 1.76 15.11 6.57
C SER A 19 1.07 15.03 5.22
N GLN A 20 1.84 15.00 4.15
CA GLN A 20 1.29 14.86 2.80
C GLN A 20 0.63 13.50 2.61
N ALA A 21 1.29 12.43 3.06
CA ALA A 21 0.75 11.08 2.94
C ALA A 21 -0.58 10.96 3.69
N LYS A 22 -0.64 11.44 4.92
CA LYS A 22 -1.84 11.40 5.75
C LYS A 22 -3.00 12.11 5.07
N GLU A 23 -2.76 13.31 4.56
CA GLU A 23 -3.79 14.09 3.88
C GLU A 23 -4.34 13.35 2.66
N TYR A 24 -3.45 12.75 1.87
CA TYR A 24 -3.86 12.02 0.68
C TYR A 24 -4.63 10.74 1.02
N ILE A 25 -4.15 9.98 2.02
CA ILE A 25 -4.83 8.76 2.46
C ILE A 25 -6.21 9.10 3.05
N ASP A 26 -6.30 10.16 3.86
CA ASP A 26 -7.58 10.63 4.40
C ASP A 26 -8.57 10.92 3.27
N MET A 27 -8.11 11.57 2.22
CA MET A 27 -8.95 11.88 1.05
C MET A 27 -9.43 10.60 0.36
N CYS A 28 -8.52 9.65 0.13
CA CYS A 28 -8.85 8.38 -0.54
C CYS A 28 -9.84 7.54 0.27
N LEU A 29 -9.75 7.56 1.59
CA LEU A 29 -10.54 6.70 2.46
C LEU A 29 -11.77 7.38 3.04
N ARG A 30 -12.00 8.65 2.73
CA ARG A 30 -13.06 9.46 3.35
C ARG A 30 -14.43 8.78 3.38
N ASN A 31 -14.84 8.20 2.26
CA ASN A 31 -16.16 7.57 2.16
C ASN A 31 -16.15 6.10 2.59
N ILE A 32 -15.00 5.46 2.53
CA ILE A 32 -14.85 4.03 2.79
C ILE A 32 -14.81 3.75 4.29
N ARG A 33 -14.09 4.58 5.05
CA ARG A 33 -13.81 4.32 6.47
C ARG A 33 -15.06 4.34 7.36
N ASN A 34 -16.13 4.96 6.89
CA ASN A 34 -17.40 4.98 7.65
C ASN A 34 -18.27 3.76 7.39
N GLN A 35 -17.99 3.02 6.32
CA GLN A 35 -18.80 1.88 5.90
C GLN A 35 -18.11 0.54 6.13
N PHE A 36 -16.79 0.53 6.26
CA PHE A 36 -15.99 -0.69 6.33
C PHE A 36 -14.93 -0.59 7.41
N THR A 37 -14.55 -1.73 7.95
CA THR A 37 -13.36 -1.83 8.79
C THR A 37 -12.14 -1.89 7.86
N ILE A 38 -11.22 -0.95 8.03
CA ILE A 38 -10.04 -0.83 7.17
C ILE A 38 -8.90 -1.64 7.74
N ILE A 39 -8.26 -2.43 6.88
CA ILE A 39 -7.00 -3.13 7.18
C ILE A 39 -5.95 -2.59 6.23
N ILE A 40 -4.88 -1.99 6.76
CA ILE A 40 -3.80 -1.47 5.94
C ILE A 40 -2.84 -2.62 5.62
N VAL A 41 -2.54 -2.79 4.33
CA VAL A 41 -1.61 -3.81 3.84
C VAL A 41 -0.33 -3.12 3.40
N SER A 42 0.80 -3.59 3.90
CA SER A 42 2.10 -2.96 3.68
C SER A 42 3.17 -4.00 3.36
N GLY A 43 4.13 -3.62 2.53
CA GLY A 43 5.30 -4.43 2.27
C GLY A 43 6.37 -4.32 3.36
N GLY A 44 6.23 -3.38 4.29
CA GLY A 44 7.14 -3.22 5.43
C GLY A 44 8.50 -2.62 5.08
N CYS A 45 8.68 -2.06 3.88
CA CYS A 45 9.91 -1.36 3.53
C CYS A 45 9.94 0.04 4.12
N ARG A 46 11.12 0.66 4.14
CA ARG A 46 11.24 2.06 4.55
C ARG A 46 10.44 2.96 3.61
N GLY A 47 10.21 4.20 4.02
CA GLY A 47 9.51 5.19 3.21
C GLY A 47 8.00 5.01 3.24
N ALA A 48 7.37 5.04 2.08
CA ALA A 48 5.91 5.02 1.96
C ALA A 48 5.24 3.87 2.69
N ASP A 49 5.83 2.66 2.65
CA ASP A 49 5.29 1.50 3.36
C ASP A 49 5.16 1.77 4.87
N MET A 50 6.20 2.36 5.46
CA MET A 50 6.19 2.68 6.90
C MET A 50 5.23 3.82 7.21
N LEU A 51 5.03 4.77 6.30
CA LEU A 51 4.03 5.82 6.48
C LEU A 51 2.62 5.23 6.53
N GLY A 52 2.35 4.21 5.73
CA GLY A 52 1.08 3.49 5.78
C GLY A 52 0.86 2.80 7.12
N LEU A 53 1.89 2.17 7.67
CA LEU A 53 1.80 1.54 9.00
C LEU A 53 1.60 2.58 10.10
N ARG A 54 2.26 3.72 10.01
CA ARG A 54 2.05 4.83 10.94
C ARG A 54 0.59 5.33 10.88
N TYR A 55 0.06 5.45 9.68
CA TYR A 55 -1.35 5.84 9.48
C TYR A 55 -2.30 4.85 10.15
N ALA A 56 -2.06 3.56 9.99
CA ALA A 56 -2.87 2.52 10.63
C ALA A 56 -2.82 2.64 12.15
N ALA A 57 -1.64 2.84 12.72
CA ALA A 57 -1.48 2.97 14.17
C ALA A 57 -2.21 4.20 14.71
N GLU A 58 -2.07 5.35 14.05
CA GLU A 58 -2.70 6.59 14.50
C GLU A 58 -4.23 6.56 14.38
N ASN A 59 -4.75 5.80 13.44
CA ASN A 59 -6.19 5.68 13.21
C ASN A 59 -6.81 4.42 13.82
N LYS A 60 -6.03 3.69 14.61
CA LYS A 60 -6.46 2.45 15.28
C LYS A 60 -7.03 1.43 14.29
N MET A 61 -6.40 1.33 13.14
CA MET A 61 -6.72 0.35 12.10
C MET A 61 -5.81 -0.85 12.25
N ASP A 62 -6.31 -2.02 11.88
CA ASP A 62 -5.48 -3.21 11.77
C ASP A 62 -4.53 -3.09 10.58
N PHE A 63 -3.45 -3.86 10.60
CA PHE A 63 -2.50 -3.89 9.50
C PHE A 63 -1.97 -5.30 9.26
N GLU A 64 -1.52 -5.53 8.04
CA GLU A 64 -0.87 -6.77 7.62
C GLU A 64 0.41 -6.42 6.87
N ILE A 65 1.50 -7.09 7.22
CA ILE A 65 2.79 -6.88 6.56
C ILE A 65 3.12 -8.11 5.72
N TYR A 66 3.39 -7.89 4.43
CA TYR A 66 3.81 -8.93 3.51
C TYR A 66 5.28 -8.72 3.19
N LYS A 67 6.14 -9.53 3.80
CA LYS A 67 7.59 -9.41 3.61
C LYS A 67 8.04 -10.12 2.34
N ALA A 68 8.97 -9.50 1.61
CA ALA A 68 9.61 -10.13 0.48
C ALA A 68 10.66 -11.13 0.97
N ASP A 69 10.65 -12.32 0.36
CA ASP A 69 11.59 -13.39 0.72
C ASP A 69 12.81 -13.34 -0.20
N TRP A 70 13.70 -12.38 0.07
CA TRP A 70 14.90 -12.16 -0.74
C TRP A 70 15.85 -13.36 -0.72
N THR A 71 15.86 -14.11 0.38
CA THR A 71 16.72 -15.28 0.54
C THR A 71 16.40 -16.37 -0.47
N HIS A 72 15.11 -16.65 -0.68
CA HIS A 72 14.67 -17.71 -1.59
C HIS A 72 14.48 -17.25 -3.03
N PHE A 73 14.07 -16.01 -3.24
CA PHE A 73 13.64 -15.56 -4.57
C PHE A 73 14.50 -14.45 -5.17
N GLY A 74 15.50 -13.94 -4.43
CA GLY A 74 16.41 -12.92 -4.95
C GLY A 74 15.62 -11.72 -5.49
N ARG A 75 15.93 -11.31 -6.71
CA ARG A 75 15.31 -10.13 -7.34
C ARG A 75 13.81 -10.29 -7.56
N ALA A 76 13.32 -11.52 -7.66
CA ALA A 76 11.90 -11.78 -7.87
C ALA A 76 11.07 -11.60 -6.59
N ALA A 77 11.72 -11.51 -5.43
CA ALA A 77 11.02 -11.45 -4.14
C ALA A 77 10.08 -10.26 -4.02
N GLY A 78 10.52 -9.07 -4.43
CA GLY A 78 9.69 -7.87 -4.40
C GLY A 78 8.47 -7.97 -5.29
N PRO A 79 8.63 -8.27 -6.58
CA PRO A 79 7.49 -8.48 -7.47
C PRO A 79 6.52 -9.57 -7.01
N LEU A 80 7.02 -10.69 -6.48
CA LEU A 80 6.17 -11.76 -5.96
C LEU A 80 5.35 -11.30 -4.75
N ARG A 81 5.97 -10.55 -3.84
CA ARG A 81 5.29 -9.97 -2.70
C ARG A 81 4.22 -8.98 -3.14
N ASN A 82 4.54 -8.14 -4.13
CA ASN A 82 3.59 -7.16 -4.67
C ASN A 82 2.38 -7.85 -5.31
N ARG A 83 2.62 -8.93 -6.05
CA ARG A 83 1.55 -9.75 -6.61
C ARG A 83 0.61 -10.24 -5.51
N ARG A 84 1.18 -10.76 -4.42
CA ARG A 84 0.39 -11.28 -3.32
C ARG A 84 -0.44 -10.18 -2.66
N MET A 85 0.13 -9.00 -2.43
CA MET A 85 -0.62 -7.88 -1.89
C MET A 85 -1.76 -7.47 -2.81
N ALA A 86 -1.52 -7.43 -4.12
CA ALA A 86 -2.55 -7.11 -5.09
C ALA A 86 -3.69 -8.13 -5.10
N GLU A 87 -3.38 -9.41 -4.91
CA GLU A 87 -4.39 -10.47 -4.86
C GLU A 87 -5.33 -10.33 -3.66
N VAL A 88 -4.80 -9.96 -2.50
CA VAL A 88 -5.59 -9.93 -1.26
C VAL A 88 -6.29 -8.60 -1.01
N CYS A 89 -5.91 -7.53 -1.69
CA CYS A 89 -6.42 -6.20 -1.41
C CYS A 89 -7.70 -5.87 -2.16
N ASP A 90 -8.36 -4.83 -1.69
CA ASP A 90 -9.54 -4.24 -2.34
C ASP A 90 -9.22 -2.93 -3.03
N TYR A 91 -8.11 -2.28 -2.64
CA TYR A 91 -7.79 -0.94 -3.12
C TYR A 91 -6.31 -0.68 -2.90
N VAL A 92 -5.67 0.06 -3.80
CA VAL A 92 -4.23 0.38 -3.73
C VAL A 92 -4.02 1.88 -3.76
N ILE A 93 -3.19 2.38 -2.85
CA ILE A 93 -2.73 3.77 -2.81
C ILE A 93 -1.21 3.74 -2.93
N CYS A 94 -0.67 4.40 -3.96
CA CYS A 94 0.78 4.46 -4.21
C CYS A 94 1.28 5.89 -4.19
N PHE A 95 2.47 6.09 -3.59
CA PHE A 95 3.23 7.33 -3.65
C PHE A 95 4.42 7.10 -4.56
N TRP A 96 4.41 7.69 -5.76
CA TRP A 96 5.36 7.33 -6.81
C TRP A 96 6.05 8.55 -7.42
N ASP A 97 7.35 8.45 -7.61
CA ASP A 97 8.17 9.50 -8.23
C ASP A 97 8.25 9.37 -9.76
N GLY A 98 7.53 8.40 -10.33
CA GLY A 98 7.57 8.12 -11.76
C GLY A 98 8.77 7.30 -12.20
N LYS A 99 9.67 6.90 -11.28
CA LYS A 99 10.93 6.22 -11.61
C LYS A 99 11.13 4.91 -10.84
N SER A 100 10.68 4.83 -9.60
CA SER A 100 10.89 3.65 -8.76
C SER A 100 10.28 2.40 -9.40
N LYS A 101 11.14 1.39 -9.63
CA LYS A 101 10.72 0.13 -10.26
C LYS A 101 9.85 -0.71 -9.35
N GLY A 102 10.11 -0.68 -8.05
CA GLY A 102 9.33 -1.43 -7.08
C GLY A 102 7.89 -0.93 -7.00
N THR A 103 7.72 0.40 -6.99
CA THR A 103 6.38 1.00 -6.99
C THR A 103 5.67 0.74 -8.31
N PHE A 104 6.39 0.84 -9.43
CA PHE A 104 5.83 0.52 -10.74
C PHE A 104 5.32 -0.92 -10.79
N SER A 105 6.08 -1.86 -10.24
CA SER A 105 5.66 -3.27 -10.12
C SER A 105 4.33 -3.38 -9.38
N MET A 106 4.17 -2.68 -8.25
CA MET A 106 2.92 -2.71 -7.50
C MET A 106 1.75 -2.17 -8.33
N ILE A 107 1.99 -1.07 -9.05
CA ILE A 107 0.98 -0.46 -9.92
C ILE A 107 0.55 -1.45 -11.01
N GLN A 108 1.50 -2.13 -11.63
CA GLN A 108 1.22 -3.11 -12.67
C GLN A 108 0.42 -4.29 -12.15
N GLU A 109 0.76 -4.80 -10.97
CA GLU A 109 0.01 -5.92 -10.37
C GLU A 109 -1.43 -5.52 -10.04
N ALA A 110 -1.64 -4.33 -9.52
CA ALA A 110 -2.98 -3.82 -9.25
C ALA A 110 -3.80 -3.72 -10.54
N LYS A 111 -3.20 -3.17 -11.60
CA LYS A 111 -3.87 -3.04 -12.89
C LYS A 111 -4.19 -4.39 -13.53
N ARG A 112 -3.26 -5.34 -13.43
CA ARG A 112 -3.45 -6.68 -13.97
C ARG A 112 -4.69 -7.36 -13.37
N LEU A 113 -4.94 -7.12 -12.09
CA LEU A 113 -6.06 -7.72 -11.36
C LEU A 113 -7.29 -6.81 -11.31
N ASN A 114 -7.28 -5.70 -12.03
CA ASN A 114 -8.37 -4.72 -12.07
C ASN A 114 -8.73 -4.18 -10.68
N LYS A 115 -7.73 -4.03 -9.80
CA LYS A 115 -7.97 -3.43 -8.49
C LYS A 115 -8.00 -1.90 -8.60
N PRO A 116 -8.94 -1.22 -7.93
CA PRO A 116 -8.92 0.23 -7.88
C PRO A 116 -7.59 0.74 -7.34
N ILE A 117 -7.04 1.77 -7.97
CA ILE A 117 -5.74 2.31 -7.58
C ILE A 117 -5.74 3.83 -7.69
N ARG A 118 -5.12 4.48 -6.73
CA ARG A 118 -4.81 5.90 -6.77
C ARG A 118 -3.31 6.09 -6.63
N ILE A 119 -2.77 6.96 -7.46
CA ILE A 119 -1.34 7.26 -7.47
C ILE A 119 -1.16 8.74 -7.12
N LYS A 120 -0.40 9.00 -6.07
CA LYS A 120 0.06 10.33 -5.73
C LYS A 120 1.47 10.48 -6.27
N TYR A 121 1.66 11.38 -7.23
CA TYR A 121 2.98 11.65 -7.78
C TYR A 121 3.73 12.58 -6.81
N ILE A 122 4.95 12.17 -6.51
CA ILE A 122 5.79 12.86 -5.53
C ILE A 122 7.13 13.29 -6.13
#